data_13ae34d870b9fbffc99a0bf4d04171a6
#
_entry.id   13ae34d870b9fbffc99a0bf4d04171a6
#
_cell.length_a   1.000
_cell.length_b   1.000
_cell.length_c   1.000
_cell.angle_alpha   90.00
_cell.angle_beta   90.00
_cell.angle_gamma   90.00
#
_symmetry.space_group_name_H-M   'P 1'
#
loop_
_entity.id
_entity.type
_entity.pdbx_description
1 polymer ?
#
loop_
_entity_poly.entity_id
_entity_poly.type
_entity_poly.pdbx_seq_one_letter_code
_entity_poly.pdbx_strand_id
1 'polypeptide(L)'
;MLTIEQIRRIAQQSGARDITKVETDIVLTYVLQLFHEKGITEHIAFKGGTMLRKMIFGPRGRYSTDLDFTRRTDITDEEVMEMMLDALGEPYHGLSFRFDRDKDWYFTDRSLAANPVCLHAGNERGVKIKLEVSLREQPVLPARALPQIEQEYFQLLPFKPAAIPSLAYEEVVSEKVRAASQRSKIRDLHDLSEVAGRAFNRDLLRSLAVIKLWESDKAIRRPDRRR
;
A
#
# COMPACT_ATOMS: atom_id res chain seq x y z
N MET A 1 9.50 12.07 13.44
CA MET A 1 10.16 11.15 12.49
C MET A 1 11.49 10.69 13.07
N LEU A 2 11.98 9.49 12.75
CA LEU A 2 13.27 8.96 13.17
C LEU A 2 14.41 9.84 12.62
N THR A 3 15.56 9.88 13.35
CA THR A 3 16.76 10.56 12.87
C THR A 3 17.44 9.76 11.74
N ILE A 4 18.26 10.43 10.95
CA ILE A 4 18.99 9.77 9.85
C ILE A 4 19.96 8.69 10.38
N GLU A 5 20.53 8.87 11.58
CA GLU A 5 21.39 7.88 12.21
C GLU A 5 20.61 6.63 12.62
N GLN A 6 19.39 6.80 13.16
CA GLN A 6 18.52 5.68 13.47
C GLN A 6 18.14 4.92 12.19
N ILE A 7 17.77 5.62 11.12
CA ILE A 7 17.45 5.01 9.82
C ILE A 7 18.65 4.23 9.26
N ARG A 8 19.87 4.80 9.33
CA ARG A 8 21.10 4.11 8.90
C ARG A 8 21.37 2.84 9.70
N ARG A 9 21.16 2.90 11.03
CA ARG A 9 21.33 1.72 11.90
C ARG A 9 20.34 0.63 11.51
N ILE A 10 19.05 0.95 11.30
CA ILE A 10 18.02 0.01 10.89
C ILE A 10 18.38 -0.61 9.53
N ALA A 11 18.85 0.20 8.56
CA ALA A 11 19.27 -0.29 7.26
C ALA A 11 20.43 -1.28 7.36
N GLN A 12 21.41 -1.02 8.22
CA GLN A 12 22.53 -1.95 8.48
C GLN A 12 22.06 -3.26 9.13
N GLN A 13 21.20 -3.18 10.14
CA GLN A 13 20.68 -4.34 10.87
C GLN A 13 19.79 -5.23 9.98
N SER A 14 18.95 -4.63 9.16
CA SER A 14 18.09 -5.36 8.21
C SER A 14 18.82 -5.88 6.97
N GLY A 15 20.11 -5.58 6.80
CA GLY A 15 20.87 -5.92 5.60
C GLY A 15 20.40 -5.22 4.32
N ALA A 16 19.64 -4.15 4.44
CA ALA A 16 19.15 -3.39 3.30
C ALA A 16 20.29 -2.62 2.63
N ARG A 17 20.51 -2.90 1.34
CA ARG A 17 21.54 -2.21 0.54
C ARG A 17 21.18 -0.75 0.21
N ASP A 18 19.93 -0.38 0.33
CA ASP A 18 19.40 0.93 -0.07
C ASP A 18 18.66 1.54 1.12
N ILE A 19 19.28 2.51 1.74
CA ILE A 19 18.73 3.24 2.90
C ILE A 19 17.42 3.95 2.54
N THR A 20 17.26 4.41 1.29
CA THR A 20 16.07 5.13 0.84
C THR A 20 14.83 4.23 0.92
N LYS A 21 14.99 2.91 0.70
CA LYS A 21 13.88 1.96 0.84
C LYS A 21 13.44 1.79 2.28
N VAL A 22 14.39 1.77 3.21
CA VAL A 22 14.10 1.69 4.65
C VAL A 22 13.41 2.98 5.11
N GLU A 23 13.95 4.12 4.71
CA GLU A 23 13.37 5.44 4.98
C GLU A 23 11.95 5.53 4.46
N THR A 24 11.72 5.10 3.21
CA THR A 24 10.38 5.05 2.62
C THR A 24 9.44 4.15 3.41
N ASP A 25 9.88 2.94 3.79
CA ASP A 25 9.05 2.00 4.57
C ASP A 25 8.63 2.59 5.92
N ILE A 26 9.54 3.33 6.58
CA ILE A 26 9.24 4.05 7.82
C ILE A 26 8.23 5.17 7.57
N VAL A 27 8.45 6.00 6.55
CA VAL A 27 7.52 7.08 6.15
C VAL A 27 6.13 6.54 5.88
N LEU A 28 6.01 5.41 5.16
CA LEU A 28 4.72 4.78 4.89
C LEU A 28 4.00 4.32 6.18
N THR A 29 4.76 3.93 7.22
CA THR A 29 4.16 3.60 8.53
C THR A 29 3.58 4.85 9.21
N TYR A 30 4.27 5.99 9.14
CA TYR A 30 3.74 7.25 9.65
C TYR A 30 2.48 7.70 8.90
N VAL A 31 2.46 7.59 7.58
CA VAL A 31 1.30 7.96 6.77
C VAL A 31 0.10 7.05 7.05
N LEU A 32 0.31 5.75 7.22
CA LEU A 32 -0.75 4.82 7.63
C LEU A 32 -1.34 5.17 8.99
N GLN A 33 -0.48 5.54 9.96
CA GLN A 33 -0.93 5.98 11.27
C GLN A 33 -1.71 7.29 11.19
N LEU A 34 -1.20 8.27 10.45
CA LEU A 34 -1.88 9.54 10.21
C LEU A 34 -3.28 9.32 9.61
N PHE A 35 -3.40 8.46 8.60
CA PHE A 35 -4.68 8.17 7.95
C PHE A 35 -5.65 7.45 8.90
N HIS A 36 -5.12 6.61 9.79
CA HIS A 36 -5.93 5.98 10.83
C HIS A 36 -6.44 7.01 11.83
N GLU A 37 -5.59 7.88 12.37
CA GLU A 37 -5.96 8.90 13.37
C GLU A 37 -6.92 9.95 12.82
N LYS A 38 -6.84 10.24 11.52
CA LYS A 38 -7.75 11.16 10.81
C LYS A 38 -9.04 10.50 10.32
N GLY A 39 -9.28 9.22 10.64
CA GLY A 39 -10.50 8.50 10.28
C GLY A 39 -10.57 8.05 8.81
N ILE A 40 -9.57 8.36 7.97
CA ILE A 40 -9.58 8.03 6.54
C ILE A 40 -9.70 6.53 6.32
N THR A 41 -9.04 5.71 7.17
CA THR A 41 -9.09 4.26 7.08
C THR A 41 -10.47 3.66 7.40
N GLU A 42 -11.41 4.45 7.87
CA GLU A 42 -12.80 4.00 8.02
C GLU A 42 -13.51 3.87 6.66
N HIS A 43 -13.03 4.60 5.66
CA HIS A 43 -13.63 4.70 4.34
C HIS A 43 -12.88 3.92 3.26
N ILE A 44 -11.61 3.60 3.50
CA ILE A 44 -10.75 2.88 2.55
C ILE A 44 -10.14 1.64 3.20
N ALA A 45 -9.90 0.60 2.39
CA ALA A 45 -9.22 -0.63 2.82
C ALA A 45 -7.84 -0.71 2.18
N PHE A 46 -6.84 -1.02 2.98
CA PHE A 46 -5.45 -1.15 2.56
C PHE A 46 -5.23 -2.42 1.74
N LYS A 47 -4.43 -2.32 0.68
CA LYS A 47 -4.13 -3.41 -0.23
C LYS A 47 -2.73 -3.28 -0.85
N GLY A 48 -2.44 -4.09 -1.85
CA GLY A 48 -1.23 -4.00 -2.65
C GLY A 48 0.02 -4.61 -2.02
N GLY A 49 1.18 -4.28 -2.58
CA GLY A 49 2.47 -4.86 -2.17
C GLY A 49 2.90 -4.42 -0.78
N THR A 50 2.63 -3.18 -0.41
CA THR A 50 2.97 -2.64 0.91
C THR A 50 2.11 -3.28 2.00
N MET A 51 0.82 -3.54 1.72
CA MET A 51 -0.04 -4.31 2.64
C MET A 51 0.52 -5.71 2.87
N LEU A 52 0.92 -6.44 1.81
CA LEU A 52 1.53 -7.75 1.96
C LEU A 52 2.79 -7.69 2.82
N ARG A 53 3.67 -6.70 2.61
CA ARG A 53 4.86 -6.51 3.44
C ARG A 53 4.50 -6.22 4.90
N LYS A 54 3.63 -5.24 5.14
CA LYS A 54 3.37 -4.77 6.51
C LYS A 54 2.48 -5.69 7.33
N MET A 55 1.53 -6.39 6.71
CA MET A 55 0.51 -7.17 7.41
C MET A 55 0.72 -8.69 7.32
N ILE A 56 1.47 -9.18 6.31
CA ILE A 56 1.54 -10.61 6.00
C ILE A 56 2.97 -11.15 6.03
N PHE A 57 3.92 -10.49 5.35
CA PHE A 57 5.29 -11.01 5.21
C PHE A 57 6.25 -10.46 6.26
N GLY A 58 5.98 -9.27 6.79
CA GLY A 58 6.87 -8.58 7.72
C GLY A 58 8.22 -8.23 7.07
N PRO A 59 9.32 -8.29 7.82
CA PRO A 59 10.67 -7.95 7.34
C PRO A 59 11.13 -8.77 6.13
N ARG A 60 10.56 -9.95 5.89
CA ARG A 60 10.87 -10.80 4.73
C ARG A 60 10.25 -10.29 3.42
N GLY A 61 9.18 -9.49 3.50
CA GLY A 61 8.55 -8.91 2.32
C GLY A 61 9.47 -7.89 1.65
N ARG A 62 9.42 -7.83 0.31
CA ARG A 62 10.14 -6.80 -0.42
C ARG A 62 9.67 -5.39 -0.03
N TYR A 63 10.58 -4.43 -0.07
CA TYR A 63 10.22 -3.03 0.09
C TYR A 63 9.29 -2.55 -1.04
N SER A 64 8.36 -1.70 -0.71
CA SER A 64 7.42 -1.04 -1.62
C SER A 64 7.36 0.45 -1.30
N THR A 65 7.00 1.26 -2.28
CA THR A 65 6.99 2.73 -2.21
C THR A 65 5.60 3.33 -2.24
N ASP A 66 4.59 2.48 -2.46
CA ASP A 66 3.24 2.91 -2.75
C ASP A 66 2.29 2.49 -1.61
N LEU A 67 1.32 3.31 -1.25
CA LEU A 67 0.18 2.92 -0.43
C LEU A 67 -1.05 2.79 -1.35
N ASP A 68 -1.47 1.56 -1.55
CA ASP A 68 -2.62 1.23 -2.37
C ASP A 68 -3.83 0.95 -1.48
N PHE A 69 -4.95 1.55 -1.79
CA PHE A 69 -6.22 1.36 -1.10
C PHE A 69 -7.35 1.05 -2.09
N THR A 70 -8.47 0.62 -1.59
CA THR A 70 -9.74 0.56 -2.30
C THR A 70 -10.84 1.14 -1.43
N ARG A 71 -11.81 1.81 -2.02
CA ARG A 71 -12.98 2.35 -1.32
C ARG A 71 -13.80 1.20 -0.72
N ARG A 72 -14.29 1.36 0.51
CA ARG A 72 -15.09 0.35 1.23
C ARG A 72 -16.43 0.87 1.77
N THR A 73 -16.71 2.15 1.63
CA THR A 73 -17.97 2.81 1.99
C THR A 73 -18.47 3.61 0.81
N ASP A 74 -19.68 4.16 0.91
CA ASP A 74 -20.27 5.00 -0.15
C ASP A 74 -19.78 6.46 -0.14
N ILE A 75 -18.61 6.72 0.47
CA ILE A 75 -17.96 8.02 0.41
C ILE A 75 -17.60 8.39 -1.03
N THR A 76 -17.73 9.65 -1.39
CA THR A 76 -17.34 10.13 -2.72
C THR A 76 -15.83 10.23 -2.88
N ASP A 77 -15.37 10.30 -4.12
CA ASP A 77 -13.95 10.43 -4.44
C ASP A 77 -13.39 11.76 -3.98
N GLU A 78 -14.22 12.83 -4.10
CA GLU A 78 -13.91 14.16 -3.66
C GLU A 78 -13.77 14.22 -2.14
N GLU A 79 -14.66 13.59 -1.38
CA GLU A 79 -14.58 13.53 0.08
C GLU A 79 -13.32 12.81 0.55
N VAL A 80 -12.97 11.67 -0.08
CA VAL A 80 -11.71 10.97 0.24
C VAL A 80 -10.51 11.87 -0.07
N MET A 81 -10.53 12.57 -1.20
CA MET A 81 -9.46 13.50 -1.57
C MET A 81 -9.33 14.62 -0.55
N GLU A 82 -10.42 15.25 -0.15
CA GLU A 82 -10.43 16.34 0.84
C GLU A 82 -9.87 15.85 2.18
N MET A 83 -10.32 14.71 2.68
CA MET A 83 -9.78 14.12 3.91
C MET A 83 -8.26 13.87 3.82
N MET A 84 -7.77 13.36 2.68
CA MET A 84 -6.35 13.14 2.47
C MET A 84 -5.57 14.44 2.38
N LEU A 85 -6.10 15.47 1.72
CA LEU A 85 -5.50 16.80 1.62
C LEU A 85 -5.39 17.46 3.01
N ASP A 86 -6.44 17.39 3.80
CA ASP A 86 -6.47 17.94 5.16
C ASP A 86 -5.46 17.23 6.07
N ALA A 87 -5.40 15.88 5.98
CA ALA A 87 -4.45 15.11 6.74
C ALA A 87 -2.98 15.43 6.38
N LEU A 88 -2.68 15.62 5.10
CA LEU A 88 -1.35 15.93 4.60
C LEU A 88 -1.01 17.44 4.69
N GLY A 89 -1.99 18.29 5.00
CA GLY A 89 -1.81 19.73 5.14
C GLY A 89 -1.07 20.14 6.42
N GLU A 90 -1.06 19.26 7.43
CA GLU A 90 -0.48 19.53 8.74
C GLU A 90 0.77 18.68 8.99
N PRO A 91 1.79 19.23 9.70
CA PRO A 91 2.93 18.44 10.14
C PRO A 91 2.52 17.31 11.07
N TYR A 92 3.10 16.13 10.91
CA TYR A 92 2.80 14.95 11.71
C TYR A 92 4.05 14.27 12.25
N HIS A 93 4.29 14.32 13.56
CA HIS A 93 5.44 13.72 14.25
C HIS A 93 6.80 13.98 13.58
N GLY A 94 7.02 15.23 13.13
CA GLY A 94 8.25 15.64 12.46
C GLY A 94 8.34 15.28 10.97
N LEU A 95 7.25 14.81 10.37
CA LEU A 95 7.03 14.81 8.92
C LEU A 95 6.26 16.06 8.52
N SER A 96 6.59 16.60 7.36
CA SER A 96 5.75 17.54 6.62
C SER A 96 5.60 17.06 5.19
N PHE A 97 4.55 17.52 4.52
CA PHE A 97 4.22 17.03 3.19
C PHE A 97 4.21 18.20 2.21
N ARG A 98 4.87 18.01 1.09
CA ARG A 98 4.84 18.96 -0.02
C ARG A 98 4.19 18.31 -1.22
N PHE A 99 3.20 18.96 -1.78
CA PHE A 99 2.51 18.55 -2.99
C PHE A 99 1.91 19.78 -3.69
N ASP A 100 1.85 19.72 -5.00
CA ASP A 100 1.14 20.67 -5.86
C ASP A 100 -0.24 20.06 -6.16
N ARG A 101 -1.30 20.75 -5.75
CA ARG A 101 -2.68 20.25 -5.93
C ARG A 101 -3.01 19.97 -7.39
N ASP A 102 -2.48 20.76 -8.30
CA ASP A 102 -2.80 20.65 -9.71
C ASP A 102 -1.95 19.60 -10.46
N LYS A 103 -0.82 19.19 -9.89
CA LYS A 103 0.13 18.29 -10.56
C LYS A 103 0.31 16.95 -9.87
N ASP A 104 0.26 16.95 -8.54
CA ASP A 104 0.53 15.75 -7.75
C ASP A 104 -0.74 14.97 -7.40
N TRP A 105 -1.92 15.52 -7.70
CA TRP A 105 -3.23 14.88 -7.57
C TRP A 105 -3.85 14.68 -8.94
N TYR A 106 -4.38 13.48 -9.17
CA TYR A 106 -5.06 13.19 -10.42
C TYR A 106 -6.12 12.11 -10.24
N PHE A 107 -7.20 12.28 -10.96
CA PHE A 107 -8.24 11.29 -11.13
C PHE A 107 -8.05 10.56 -12.45
N THR A 108 -8.31 9.28 -12.43
CA THR A 108 -8.53 8.46 -13.62
C THR A 108 -9.92 7.84 -13.52
N ASP A 109 -10.43 7.26 -14.59
CA ASP A 109 -11.70 6.50 -14.55
C ASP A 109 -11.70 5.38 -13.50
N ARG A 110 -10.57 5.13 -12.84
CA ARG A 110 -10.34 3.93 -12.04
C ARG A 110 -9.67 4.18 -10.70
N SER A 111 -9.09 5.31 -10.49
CA SER A 111 -8.39 5.63 -9.24
C SER A 111 -8.23 7.11 -9.01
N LEU A 112 -8.25 7.50 -7.74
CA LEU A 112 -7.68 8.72 -7.22
C LEU A 112 -6.23 8.44 -6.84
N ALA A 113 -5.30 9.28 -7.26
CA ALA A 113 -3.89 9.14 -6.88
C ALA A 113 -3.25 10.47 -6.50
N ALA A 114 -2.29 10.39 -5.58
CA ALA A 114 -1.47 11.50 -5.13
C ALA A 114 0.01 11.09 -5.02
N ASN A 115 0.93 12.04 -5.25
CA ASN A 115 2.36 11.83 -5.16
C ASN A 115 3.04 12.84 -4.23
N PRO A 116 2.68 12.89 -2.94
CA PRO A 116 3.31 13.82 -2.02
C PRO A 116 4.79 13.50 -1.81
N VAL A 117 5.58 14.54 -1.53
CA VAL A 117 6.96 14.43 -1.06
C VAL A 117 6.96 14.61 0.45
N CYS A 118 7.35 13.60 1.18
CA CYS A 118 7.45 13.61 2.64
C CYS A 118 8.81 14.15 3.05
N LEU A 119 8.83 15.26 3.78
CA LEU A 119 10.01 15.96 4.26
C LEU A 119 10.21 15.72 5.75
N HIS A 120 11.45 15.62 6.20
CA HIS A 120 11.83 15.58 7.62
C HIS A 120 13.24 16.14 7.84
N ALA A 121 13.60 16.43 9.08
CA ALA A 121 14.85 17.09 9.43
C ALA A 121 16.13 16.36 8.92
N GLY A 122 16.07 15.04 8.69
CA GLY A 122 17.19 14.25 8.15
C GLY A 122 17.23 14.18 6.63
N ASN A 123 16.19 14.66 5.93
CA ASN A 123 16.07 14.59 4.47
C ASN A 123 15.21 15.75 3.94
N GLU A 124 15.85 16.88 3.65
CA GLU A 124 15.19 18.07 3.10
C GLU A 124 14.79 17.91 1.63
N ARG A 125 15.38 16.96 0.90
CA ARG A 125 14.95 16.61 -0.46
C ARG A 125 13.64 15.85 -0.44
N GLY A 126 13.40 15.10 0.63
CA GLY A 126 12.21 14.34 0.91
C GLY A 126 12.15 12.99 0.21
N VAL A 127 11.19 12.21 0.66
CA VAL A 127 10.85 10.89 0.11
C VAL A 127 9.56 11.03 -0.68
N LYS A 128 9.59 10.76 -1.98
CA LYS A 128 8.39 10.72 -2.80
C LYS A 128 7.67 9.39 -2.56
N ILE A 129 6.41 9.48 -2.20
CA ILE A 129 5.52 8.31 -2.07
C ILE A 129 4.36 8.42 -3.06
N LYS A 130 3.74 7.30 -3.37
CA LYS A 130 2.51 7.26 -4.13
C LYS A 130 1.37 6.79 -3.23
N LEU A 131 0.29 7.53 -3.23
CA LEU A 131 -0.99 7.17 -2.62
C LEU A 131 -1.96 6.86 -3.76
N GLU A 132 -2.65 5.73 -3.72
CA GLU A 132 -3.63 5.38 -4.73
C GLU A 132 -4.86 4.75 -4.08
N VAL A 133 -6.04 5.29 -4.38
CA VAL A 133 -7.33 4.72 -3.98
C VAL A 133 -8.03 4.21 -5.23
N SER A 134 -8.23 2.91 -5.32
CA SER A 134 -8.98 2.29 -6.42
C SER A 134 -10.47 2.60 -6.28
N LEU A 135 -11.07 3.07 -7.36
CA LEU A 135 -12.48 3.41 -7.49
C LEU A 135 -13.27 2.35 -8.27
N ARG A 136 -12.58 1.33 -8.79
CA ARG A 136 -13.17 0.33 -9.69
C ARG A 136 -14.21 -0.54 -9.01
N GLU A 137 -13.87 -1.00 -7.83
CA GLU A 137 -14.62 -2.07 -7.16
C GLU A 137 -14.47 -1.92 -5.64
N GLN A 138 -15.50 -2.27 -4.94
CA GLN A 138 -15.44 -2.45 -3.50
C GLN A 138 -14.81 -3.82 -3.15
N PRO A 139 -14.34 -4.03 -1.91
CA PRO A 139 -13.89 -5.34 -1.46
C PRO A 139 -14.97 -6.40 -1.65
N VAL A 140 -14.59 -7.54 -2.23
CA VAL A 140 -15.50 -8.71 -2.38
C VAL A 140 -15.72 -9.36 -1.01
N LEU A 141 -14.69 -9.40 -0.18
CA LEU A 141 -14.74 -9.89 1.18
C LEU A 141 -14.71 -8.73 2.18
N PRO A 142 -15.35 -8.86 3.36
CA PRO A 142 -15.27 -7.82 4.38
C PRO A 142 -13.84 -7.48 4.74
N ALA A 143 -13.47 -6.19 4.63
CA ALA A 143 -12.18 -5.71 5.11
C ALA A 143 -12.09 -5.86 6.63
N ARG A 144 -10.91 -6.26 7.12
CA ARG A 144 -10.65 -6.47 8.55
C ARG A 144 -9.47 -5.61 8.99
N ALA A 145 -9.53 -5.08 10.21
CA ALA A 145 -8.40 -4.41 10.82
C ALA A 145 -7.29 -5.44 11.11
N LEU A 146 -6.17 -5.36 10.38
CA LEU A 146 -5.02 -6.22 10.55
C LEU A 146 -3.91 -5.46 11.29
N PRO A 147 -3.29 -6.06 12.32
CA PRO A 147 -2.13 -5.48 12.98
C PRO A 147 -0.94 -5.48 12.01
N GLN A 148 -0.11 -4.45 12.10
CA GLN A 148 1.16 -4.44 11.39
C GLN A 148 2.12 -5.44 12.05
N ILE A 149 2.82 -6.25 11.23
CA ILE A 149 3.86 -7.16 11.73
C ILE A 149 5.02 -6.31 12.23
N GLU A 150 5.51 -6.67 13.41
CA GLU A 150 6.58 -5.94 14.08
C GLU A 150 7.80 -5.76 13.19
N GLN A 151 8.32 -4.53 13.18
CA GLN A 151 9.54 -4.12 12.50
C GLN A 151 10.52 -3.59 13.54
N GLU A 152 11.82 -3.70 13.28
CA GLU A 152 12.86 -3.24 14.20
C GLU A 152 12.71 -1.78 14.65
N TYR A 153 12.17 -0.94 13.78
CA TYR A 153 11.97 0.48 14.07
C TYR A 153 10.69 0.81 14.87
N PHE A 154 9.80 -0.15 15.13
CA PHE A 154 8.55 0.13 15.85
C PHE A 154 8.79 0.64 17.27
N GLN A 155 9.84 0.18 17.93
CA GLN A 155 10.22 0.64 19.26
C GLN A 155 10.74 2.09 19.31
N LEU A 156 11.09 2.66 18.14
CA LEU A 156 11.58 4.02 18.01
C LEU A 156 10.48 4.99 17.56
N LEU A 157 9.29 4.49 17.24
CA LEU A 157 8.16 5.32 16.83
C LEU A 157 7.56 6.06 18.04
N PRO A 158 7.07 7.30 17.85
CA PRO A 158 6.37 8.05 18.90
C PRO A 158 4.93 7.55 19.14
N PHE A 159 4.51 6.50 18.43
CA PHE A 159 3.18 5.88 18.51
C PHE A 159 3.30 4.37 18.35
N LYS A 160 2.26 3.65 18.79
CA LYS A 160 2.10 2.23 18.48
C LYS A 160 1.37 2.10 17.15
N PRO A 161 1.95 1.42 16.13
CA PRO A 161 1.29 1.27 14.84
C PRO A 161 -0.11 0.66 14.95
N ALA A 162 -1.09 1.33 14.37
CA ALA A 162 -2.48 0.91 14.43
C ALA A 162 -2.73 -0.32 13.56
N ALA A 163 -3.78 -1.07 13.90
CA ALA A 163 -4.35 -2.06 13.03
C ALA A 163 -5.14 -1.34 11.91
N ILE A 164 -4.84 -1.65 10.66
CA ILE A 164 -5.41 -0.95 9.50
C ILE A 164 -6.44 -1.86 8.80
N PRO A 165 -7.65 -1.34 8.52
CA PRO A 165 -8.62 -2.04 7.68
C PRO A 165 -7.99 -2.41 6.34
N SER A 166 -7.90 -3.72 6.07
CA SER A 166 -7.18 -4.27 4.93
C SER A 166 -8.03 -5.29 4.21
N LEU A 167 -7.78 -5.50 2.91
CA LEU A 167 -8.40 -6.58 2.17
C LEU A 167 -8.03 -7.93 2.77
N ALA A 168 -8.92 -8.91 2.63
CA ALA A 168 -8.62 -10.30 2.97
C ALA A 168 -7.41 -10.80 2.18
N TYR A 169 -6.61 -11.70 2.78
CA TYR A 169 -5.38 -12.20 2.19
C TYR A 169 -5.60 -12.81 0.80
N GLU A 170 -6.59 -13.70 0.66
CA GLU A 170 -6.91 -14.33 -0.61
C GLU A 170 -7.37 -13.30 -1.67
N GLU A 171 -8.02 -12.22 -1.25
CA GLU A 171 -8.44 -11.18 -2.18
C GLU A 171 -7.24 -10.37 -2.69
N VAL A 172 -6.30 -9.97 -1.82
CA VAL A 172 -5.06 -9.31 -2.25
C VAL A 172 -4.25 -10.21 -3.18
N VAL A 173 -4.17 -11.51 -2.89
CA VAL A 173 -3.49 -12.47 -3.75
C VAL A 173 -4.19 -12.59 -5.10
N SER A 174 -5.52 -12.62 -5.14
CA SER A 174 -6.28 -12.66 -6.40
C SER A 174 -6.05 -11.42 -7.26
N GLU A 175 -5.91 -10.23 -6.65
CA GLU A 175 -5.50 -9.02 -7.35
C GLU A 175 -4.07 -9.14 -7.92
N LYS A 176 -3.15 -9.81 -7.23
CA LYS A 176 -1.80 -10.10 -7.74
C LYS A 176 -1.84 -11.08 -8.92
N VAL A 177 -2.69 -12.10 -8.88
CA VAL A 177 -2.91 -13.01 -10.02
C VAL A 177 -3.42 -12.22 -11.23
N ARG A 178 -4.44 -11.37 -11.03
CA ARG A 178 -4.94 -10.47 -12.08
C ARG A 178 -3.83 -9.58 -12.64
N ALA A 179 -3.05 -8.93 -11.77
CA ALA A 179 -1.96 -8.04 -12.18
C ALA A 179 -0.90 -8.78 -13.00
N ALA A 180 -0.50 -9.97 -12.57
CA ALA A 180 0.49 -10.81 -13.28
C ALA A 180 -0.02 -11.29 -14.65
N SER A 181 -1.32 -11.51 -14.80
CA SER A 181 -1.93 -11.88 -16.10
C SER A 181 -2.01 -10.71 -17.10
N GLN A 182 -2.02 -9.47 -16.60
CA GLN A 182 -2.24 -8.27 -17.41
C GLN A 182 -0.95 -7.49 -17.71
N ARG A 183 0.10 -7.70 -16.93
CA ARG A 183 1.37 -6.98 -17.06
C ARG A 183 2.56 -7.85 -16.62
N SER A 184 3.71 -7.64 -17.26
CA SER A 184 4.93 -8.41 -16.97
C SER A 184 5.82 -7.65 -15.96
N LYS A 185 5.36 -7.48 -14.72
CA LYS A 185 6.19 -6.85 -13.68
C LYS A 185 6.73 -7.91 -12.73
N ILE A 186 8.05 -8.03 -12.64
CA ILE A 186 8.75 -9.02 -11.80
C ILE A 186 8.32 -8.97 -10.33
N ARG A 187 7.94 -7.80 -9.83
CA ARG A 187 7.45 -7.63 -8.46
C ARG A 187 6.15 -8.41 -8.18
N ASP A 188 5.27 -8.55 -9.19
CA ASP A 188 4.02 -9.30 -9.01
C ASP A 188 4.31 -10.81 -8.94
N LEU A 189 5.28 -11.30 -9.72
CA LEU A 189 5.74 -12.70 -9.64
C LEU A 189 6.46 -12.99 -8.31
N HIS A 190 7.27 -12.05 -7.83
CA HIS A 190 7.93 -12.19 -6.53
C HIS A 190 6.89 -12.28 -5.41
N ASP A 191 5.89 -11.38 -5.38
CA ASP A 191 4.83 -11.41 -4.38
C ASP A 191 4.07 -12.76 -4.42
N LEU A 192 3.78 -13.29 -5.62
CA LEU A 192 3.13 -14.60 -5.78
C LEU A 192 4.03 -15.78 -5.35
N SER A 193 5.34 -15.70 -5.55
CA SER A 193 6.28 -16.74 -5.08
C SER A 193 6.33 -16.82 -3.55
N GLU A 194 6.28 -15.67 -2.86
CA GLU A 194 6.19 -15.61 -1.40
C GLU A 194 4.86 -16.19 -0.87
N VAL A 195 3.78 -15.96 -1.60
CA VAL A 195 2.45 -16.53 -1.31
C VAL A 195 2.46 -18.04 -1.45
N ALA A 196 3.12 -18.59 -2.49
CA ALA A 196 3.12 -20.02 -2.78
C ALA A 196 3.70 -20.87 -1.63
N GLY A 197 4.57 -20.29 -0.80
CA GLY A 197 5.14 -20.92 0.41
C GLY A 197 4.23 -20.84 1.65
N ARG A 198 3.01 -20.29 1.56
CA ARG A 198 2.10 -20.07 2.69
C ARG A 198 0.80 -20.83 2.53
N ALA A 199 0.13 -21.07 3.67
CA ALA A 199 -1.22 -21.64 3.66
C ALA A 199 -2.24 -20.57 3.22
N PHE A 200 -3.15 -20.95 2.33
CA PHE A 200 -4.30 -20.15 1.92
C PHE A 200 -5.44 -21.06 1.44
N ASN A 201 -6.65 -20.53 1.43
CA ASN A 201 -7.81 -21.24 0.91
C ASN A 201 -7.79 -21.22 -0.63
N ARG A 202 -7.41 -22.35 -1.25
CA ARG A 202 -7.24 -22.46 -2.71
C ARG A 202 -8.53 -22.25 -3.49
N ASP A 203 -9.65 -22.75 -2.99
CA ASP A 203 -10.92 -22.64 -3.69
C ASP A 203 -11.46 -21.23 -3.61
N LEU A 204 -11.34 -20.58 -2.44
CA LEU A 204 -11.68 -19.18 -2.28
C LEU A 204 -10.79 -18.30 -3.18
N LEU A 205 -9.47 -18.52 -3.18
CA LEU A 205 -8.54 -17.78 -4.05
C LEU A 205 -8.91 -17.92 -5.52
N ARG A 206 -9.23 -19.16 -5.97
CA ARG A 206 -9.63 -19.41 -7.36
C ARG A 206 -10.90 -18.64 -7.72
N SER A 207 -11.92 -18.68 -6.85
CA SER A 207 -13.18 -17.95 -7.05
C SER A 207 -12.95 -16.44 -7.13
N LEU A 208 -12.19 -15.89 -6.20
CA LEU A 208 -11.85 -14.46 -6.20
C LEU A 208 -11.01 -14.07 -7.43
N ALA A 209 -10.06 -14.90 -7.85
CA ALA A 209 -9.27 -14.63 -9.05
C ALA A 209 -10.14 -14.57 -10.31
N VAL A 210 -11.14 -15.47 -10.43
CA VAL A 210 -12.10 -15.44 -11.55
C VAL A 210 -12.90 -14.14 -11.52
N ILE A 211 -13.44 -13.74 -10.36
CA ILE A 211 -14.20 -12.48 -10.20
C ILE A 211 -13.32 -11.30 -10.62
N LYS A 212 -12.11 -11.17 -10.05
CA LYS A 212 -11.20 -10.06 -10.34
C LYS A 212 -10.72 -10.00 -11.79
N LEU A 213 -10.60 -11.14 -12.45
CA LEU A 213 -10.27 -11.21 -13.88
C LEU A 213 -11.48 -10.83 -14.75
N TRP A 214 -12.69 -11.25 -14.36
CA TRP A 214 -13.92 -10.91 -15.06
C TRP A 214 -14.24 -9.42 -15.02
N GLU A 215 -14.05 -8.79 -13.86
CA GLU A 215 -14.24 -7.34 -13.65
C GLU A 215 -13.21 -6.49 -14.37
N SER A 216 -12.15 -7.10 -14.90
CA SER A 216 -11.14 -6.37 -15.65
C SER A 216 -11.59 -6.17 -17.09
N ASP A 217 -11.57 -4.93 -17.61
CA ASP A 217 -11.92 -4.57 -19.00
C ASP A 217 -11.00 -5.20 -20.07
N LYS A 218 -9.98 -5.91 -19.66
CA LYS A 218 -9.09 -6.63 -20.57
C LYS A 218 -9.61 -8.05 -20.70
N ALA A 219 -10.30 -8.31 -21.81
CA ALA A 219 -10.63 -9.66 -22.21
C ALA A 219 -9.42 -10.59 -22.05
N ILE A 220 -9.60 -11.73 -21.41
CA ILE A 220 -8.60 -12.78 -21.37
C ILE A 220 -8.35 -13.17 -22.84
N ARG A 221 -7.24 -12.69 -23.42
CA ARG A 221 -6.83 -13.15 -24.74
C ARG A 221 -6.52 -14.63 -24.60
N ARG A 222 -7.36 -15.49 -25.17
CA ARG A 222 -7.01 -16.90 -25.33
C ARG A 222 -5.68 -16.93 -26.09
N PRO A 223 -4.67 -17.66 -25.60
CA PRO A 223 -3.47 -17.85 -26.40
C PRO A 223 -3.91 -18.44 -27.74
N ASP A 224 -3.55 -17.78 -28.81
CA ASP A 224 -3.79 -18.24 -30.17
C ASP A 224 -3.19 -19.63 -30.28
N ARG A 225 -3.99 -20.65 -30.36
CA ARG A 225 -3.56 -22.02 -30.67
C ARG A 225 -3.13 -21.99 -32.15
N ARG A 226 -1.95 -21.43 -32.43
CA ARG A 226 -1.36 -21.62 -33.72
C ARG A 226 -0.94 -23.09 -33.84
N ARG A 227 -1.49 -23.70 -34.83
CA ARG A 227 -1.20 -25.04 -35.33
C ARG A 227 0.28 -25.24 -35.66
#